data_bbd229ed0d675f482d604a6ece3d48f6
#
_entry.id   bbd229ed0d675f482d604a6ece3d48f6
#
_cell.length_a   1.000
_cell.length_b   1.000
_cell.length_c   1.000
_cell.angle_alpha   90.00
_cell.angle_beta   90.00
_cell.angle_gamma   90.00
#
_symmetry.space_group_name_H-M   'P 1'
#
loop_
_entity.id
_entity.type
_entity.pdbx_description
1 polymer ?
#
loop_
_entity_poly.entity_id
_entity_poly.type
_entity_poly.pdbx_seq_one_letter_code
_entity_poly.pdbx_strand_id
1 'polypeptide(L)'
;MVFARTLAIVALVGTAMLAQVPNDPFPQPINATDGIIKVNYVEFATLPDLGGQQPSRPMILVDEPGTRRLFVNDMRGPLYTIPRDGKSAPALYLDVNDPKFGVNINSSGNERGFQSFAFHPQFNQKGAPGFGKFYTYTDTANMPPAVDFRPGGGQHTHDAVLLEWTARNPAGAAYDGSGPRELMRWEHPFGNHNGGQLSFNPLAAPNSDDFGLLYMGVADGGSGGDPHNMAQNLGSIFGKILRIDPLGTNGRNGEYGIPADNPFVGRSGALPEIYAYGARNPQKFGWDSENGNLFMTDIGQNTVEELTLVPRGANLGWNTWEGSFRYVGREGVDTRNQRGDASVTFPVAEYAQPDPLLLGNSAAVGLAVYRANRIPAISNMVIWGDNPSGEVFATPADNLPSGGQASIRRVLFNDEGQAKTLLQLVQKHAPDASQPDLRLGLGPEGAVFLLNKQDGIVRRLGPAGGE
;
A
#
# COMPACT_ATOMS: atom_id res chain seq x y z
N MET A 1 25.29 30.62 73.11
CA MET A 1 25.96 30.19 71.87
C MET A 1 25.03 29.27 71.13
N VAL A 2 24.37 29.79 70.09
CA VAL A 2 23.42 29.06 69.28
C VAL A 2 24.12 28.83 67.93
N PHE A 3 24.36 27.60 67.61
CA PHE A 3 24.96 27.20 66.27
C PHE A 3 23.81 27.07 65.26
N ALA A 4 23.73 27.95 64.27
CA ALA A 4 22.91 27.79 63.09
C ALA A 4 23.57 26.78 62.13
N ARG A 5 22.84 25.69 61.79
CA ARG A 5 23.23 24.78 60.74
C ARG A 5 22.52 25.20 59.42
N THR A 6 23.32 25.63 58.48
CA THR A 6 22.89 25.92 57.12
C THR A 6 22.75 24.61 56.33
N LEU A 7 21.52 24.27 55.90
CA LEU A 7 21.27 23.14 55.00
C LEU A 7 21.46 23.63 53.57
N ALA A 8 22.44 23.12 52.87
CA ALA A 8 22.61 23.33 51.41
C ALA A 8 21.77 22.29 50.67
N ILE A 9 20.74 22.73 49.95
CA ILE A 9 19.94 21.91 49.03
C ILE A 9 20.72 21.87 47.71
N VAL A 10 21.31 20.73 47.39
CA VAL A 10 21.87 20.45 46.08
C VAL A 10 20.72 19.97 45.20
N ALA A 11 20.26 20.81 44.29
CA ALA A 11 19.34 20.41 43.26
C ALA A 11 20.08 19.54 42.23
N LEU A 12 19.84 18.23 42.24
CA LEU A 12 20.21 17.33 41.15
C LEU A 12 19.28 17.62 39.96
N VAL A 13 19.78 18.33 38.97
CA VAL A 13 19.14 18.39 37.64
C VAL A 13 19.48 17.05 36.97
N GLY A 14 18.56 16.10 37.06
CA GLY A 14 18.61 14.86 36.31
C GLY A 14 18.33 15.18 34.84
N THR A 15 19.35 15.24 34.00
CA THR A 15 19.20 15.05 32.57
C THR A 15 18.64 13.65 32.37
N ALA A 16 17.35 13.54 32.05
CA ALA A 16 16.80 12.29 31.54
C ALA A 16 17.56 11.99 30.22
N MET A 17 18.55 11.10 30.30
CA MET A 17 19.04 10.41 29.12
C MET A 17 17.85 9.63 28.59
N LEU A 18 17.25 10.09 27.48
CA LEU A 18 16.41 9.24 26.66
C LEU A 18 17.24 7.98 26.38
N ALA A 19 16.79 6.84 26.86
CA ALA A 19 17.43 5.58 26.58
C ALA A 19 17.52 5.46 25.06
N GLN A 20 18.73 5.40 24.53
CA GLN A 20 18.98 5.19 23.11
C GLN A 20 18.30 3.88 22.75
N VAL A 21 17.26 3.93 21.91
CA VAL A 21 16.58 2.72 21.43
C VAL A 21 17.63 1.94 20.64
N PRO A 22 17.90 0.68 20.97
CA PRO A 22 18.86 -0.11 20.21
C PRO A 22 18.44 -0.14 18.73
N ASN A 23 19.36 0.18 17.83
CA ASN A 23 19.21 0.15 16.37
C ASN A 23 18.31 1.22 15.72
N ASP A 24 18.11 2.38 16.33
CA ASP A 24 17.57 3.52 15.58
C ASP A 24 18.67 4.11 14.68
N PRO A 25 18.55 3.97 13.34
CA PRO A 25 19.56 4.50 12.42
C PRO A 25 19.40 6.00 12.14
N PHE A 26 18.32 6.63 12.61
CA PHE A 26 18.02 8.03 12.38
C PHE A 26 18.22 8.87 13.64
N PRO A 27 19.02 9.95 13.57
CA PRO A 27 19.39 10.71 14.77
C PRO A 27 18.28 11.64 15.29
N GLN A 28 17.24 11.88 14.50
CA GLN A 28 16.14 12.80 14.82
C GLN A 28 14.79 12.16 14.55
N PRO A 29 13.81 12.34 15.45
CA PRO A 29 12.43 11.94 15.19
C PRO A 29 11.85 12.67 13.98
N ILE A 30 10.94 12.02 13.25
CA ILE A 30 10.23 12.57 12.08
C ILE A 30 9.68 13.97 12.36
N ASN A 31 8.96 14.15 13.47
CA ASN A 31 8.29 15.41 13.81
C ASN A 31 9.24 16.56 14.17
N ALA A 32 10.50 16.27 14.51
CA ALA A 32 11.48 17.29 14.88
C ALA A 32 12.23 17.86 13.68
N THR A 33 12.26 17.14 12.55
CA THR A 33 13.13 17.47 11.41
C THR A 33 12.46 18.42 10.42
N ASP A 34 11.22 18.13 9.99
CA ASP A 34 10.68 18.72 8.76
C ASP A 34 9.36 19.47 8.95
N GLY A 35 8.85 19.52 10.18
CA GLY A 35 7.69 20.29 10.56
C GLY A 35 6.34 19.63 10.25
N ILE A 36 5.26 20.37 10.46
CA ILE A 36 3.88 19.88 10.42
C ILE A 36 3.10 20.63 9.34
N ILE A 37 2.34 19.87 8.55
CA ILE A 37 1.33 20.38 7.62
C ILE A 37 -0.05 20.16 8.24
N LYS A 38 -0.94 21.16 8.17
CA LYS A 38 -2.33 21.03 8.58
C LYS A 38 -3.23 21.10 7.37
N VAL A 39 -4.14 20.13 7.25
CA VAL A 39 -5.15 20.05 6.19
C VAL A 39 -6.53 19.86 6.78
N ASN A 40 -7.56 20.30 6.07
CA ASN A 40 -8.94 19.96 6.43
C ASN A 40 -9.33 18.60 5.88
N TYR A 41 -10.41 18.05 6.38
CA TYR A 41 -11.04 16.85 5.86
C TYR A 41 -12.57 16.97 5.95
N VAL A 42 -13.25 16.10 5.21
CA VAL A 42 -14.68 15.87 5.35
C VAL A 42 -14.92 14.36 5.47
N GLU A 43 -15.86 13.96 6.32
CA GLU A 43 -16.41 12.60 6.33
C GLU A 43 -17.26 12.44 5.08
N PHE A 44 -16.70 11.77 4.08
CA PHE A 44 -17.23 11.74 2.73
C PHE A 44 -18.31 10.68 2.54
N ALA A 45 -18.10 9.50 3.12
CA ALA A 45 -19.05 8.40 3.08
C ALA A 45 -18.80 7.43 4.24
N THR A 46 -19.84 6.72 4.68
CA THR A 46 -19.72 5.61 5.64
C THR A 46 -20.08 4.32 4.91
N LEU A 47 -19.14 3.37 4.87
CA LEU A 47 -19.36 2.06 4.27
C LEU A 47 -20.31 1.24 5.15
N PRO A 48 -21.16 0.38 4.55
CA PRO A 48 -22.05 -0.49 5.31
C PRO A 48 -21.28 -1.46 6.21
N ASP A 49 -21.77 -1.70 7.41
CA ASP A 49 -21.26 -2.73 8.29
C ASP A 49 -21.51 -4.13 7.71
N LEU A 50 -20.55 -5.01 7.78
CA LEU A 50 -20.70 -6.39 7.34
C LEU A 50 -21.68 -7.12 8.27
N GLY A 51 -22.76 -7.63 7.69
CA GLY A 51 -23.84 -8.26 8.44
C GLY A 51 -24.54 -7.32 9.42
N GLY A 52 -24.39 -6.00 9.27
CA GLY A 52 -24.98 -4.97 10.14
C GLY A 52 -24.36 -4.86 11.53
N GLN A 53 -23.19 -5.48 11.78
CA GLN A 53 -22.58 -5.55 13.11
C GLN A 53 -21.07 -5.25 13.16
N GLN A 54 -20.37 -5.39 12.03
CA GLN A 54 -18.92 -5.23 12.00
C GLN A 54 -18.54 -4.12 10.99
N PRO A 55 -17.83 -3.08 11.42
CA PRO A 55 -17.37 -2.04 10.52
C PRO A 55 -16.64 -2.61 9.30
N SER A 56 -16.82 -1.97 8.16
CA SER A 56 -16.09 -2.33 6.95
C SER A 56 -14.58 -2.19 7.15
N ARG A 57 -13.82 -3.10 6.52
CA ARG A 57 -12.35 -3.14 6.56
C ARG A 57 -11.78 -2.80 5.17
N PRO A 58 -11.84 -1.52 4.76
CA PRO A 58 -11.45 -1.11 3.41
C PRO A 58 -9.94 -1.25 3.16
N MET A 59 -9.59 -1.64 1.94
CA MET A 59 -8.21 -1.85 1.52
C MET A 59 -7.71 -0.81 0.51
N ILE A 60 -8.55 -0.47 -0.49
CA ILE A 60 -8.21 0.52 -1.51
C ILE A 60 -9.47 1.23 -2.00
N LEU A 61 -9.30 2.51 -2.38
CA LEU A 61 -10.31 3.27 -3.12
C LEU A 61 -9.78 3.52 -4.53
N VAL A 62 -10.60 3.23 -5.53
CA VAL A 62 -10.28 3.38 -6.95
C VAL A 62 -11.36 4.19 -7.65
N ASP A 63 -10.95 5.13 -8.50
CA ASP A 63 -11.82 5.84 -9.43
C ASP A 63 -12.13 4.97 -10.66
N GLU A 64 -13.40 4.78 -10.97
CA GLU A 64 -13.80 3.97 -12.12
C GLU A 64 -13.61 4.74 -13.42
N PRO A 65 -12.90 4.19 -14.42
CA PRO A 65 -12.68 4.87 -15.68
C PRO A 65 -13.99 5.24 -16.40
N GLY A 66 -14.16 6.53 -16.72
CA GLY A 66 -15.26 7.03 -17.53
C GLY A 66 -16.62 7.16 -16.84
N THR A 67 -16.70 6.97 -15.52
CA THR A 67 -17.95 7.13 -14.76
C THR A 67 -17.85 8.19 -13.67
N ARG A 68 -18.90 8.29 -12.84
CA ARG A 68 -18.97 9.18 -11.68
C ARG A 68 -19.04 8.39 -10.36
N ARG A 69 -18.46 7.21 -10.33
CA ARG A 69 -18.40 6.35 -9.13
C ARG A 69 -17.00 6.17 -8.65
N LEU A 70 -16.84 6.06 -7.34
CA LEU A 70 -15.69 5.53 -6.67
C LEU A 70 -15.99 4.10 -6.22
N PHE A 71 -14.99 3.28 -6.15
CA PHE A 71 -15.11 1.92 -5.64
C PHE A 71 -14.19 1.73 -4.45
N VAL A 72 -14.69 1.00 -3.45
CA VAL A 72 -13.94 0.62 -2.24
C VAL A 72 -14.22 -0.84 -1.93
N ASN A 73 -13.17 -1.64 -1.75
CA ASN A 73 -13.34 -3.02 -1.32
C ASN A 73 -13.23 -3.18 0.20
N ASP A 74 -14.01 -4.11 0.73
CA ASP A 74 -13.78 -4.69 2.06
C ASP A 74 -12.92 -5.95 1.90
N MET A 75 -11.89 -6.12 2.74
CA MET A 75 -10.98 -7.27 2.67
C MET A 75 -11.70 -8.63 2.84
N ARG A 76 -12.95 -8.65 3.29
CA ARG A 76 -13.76 -9.86 3.50
C ARG A 76 -14.59 -10.27 2.28
N GLY A 77 -14.64 -9.44 1.22
CA GLY A 77 -15.30 -9.78 -0.05
C GLY A 77 -16.09 -8.67 -0.73
N PRO A 78 -16.87 -7.85 -0.01
CA PRO A 78 -17.67 -6.80 -0.62
C PRO A 78 -16.83 -5.76 -1.38
N LEU A 79 -17.33 -5.37 -2.55
CA LEU A 79 -16.89 -4.25 -3.35
C LEU A 79 -18.05 -3.25 -3.44
N TYR A 80 -17.89 -2.09 -2.86
CA TYR A 80 -18.89 -1.03 -2.80
C TYR A 80 -18.64 0.06 -3.82
N THR A 81 -19.72 0.68 -4.30
CA THR A 81 -19.69 1.95 -5.05
C THR A 81 -20.02 3.11 -4.14
N ILE A 82 -19.37 4.25 -4.36
CA ILE A 82 -19.64 5.52 -3.72
C ILE A 82 -19.81 6.57 -4.83
N PRO A 83 -20.92 7.30 -4.91
CA PRO A 83 -21.05 8.45 -5.81
C PRO A 83 -19.97 9.49 -5.52
N ARG A 84 -19.40 10.11 -6.56
CA ARG A 84 -18.31 11.11 -6.39
C ARG A 84 -18.69 12.34 -5.59
N ASP A 85 -19.97 12.64 -5.49
CA ASP A 85 -20.47 13.77 -4.70
C ASP A 85 -20.59 13.48 -3.19
N GLY A 86 -20.43 12.20 -2.78
CA GLY A 86 -20.53 11.76 -1.40
C GLY A 86 -21.92 11.96 -0.76
N LYS A 87 -22.95 12.27 -1.55
CA LYS A 87 -24.29 12.58 -1.03
C LYS A 87 -25.19 11.35 -0.89
N SER A 88 -24.97 10.36 -1.72
CA SER A 88 -25.71 9.11 -1.69
C SER A 88 -24.94 8.05 -0.90
N ALA A 89 -25.68 7.16 -0.24
CA ALA A 89 -25.08 6.07 0.51
C ALA A 89 -24.30 5.12 -0.42
N PRO A 90 -23.17 4.55 0.05
CA PRO A 90 -22.47 3.48 -0.65
C PRO A 90 -23.40 2.29 -0.91
N ALA A 91 -23.23 1.64 -2.06
CA ALA A 91 -24.02 0.49 -2.47
C ALA A 91 -23.14 -0.71 -2.81
N LEU A 92 -23.59 -1.92 -2.47
CA LEU A 92 -22.90 -3.14 -2.85
C LEU A 92 -22.96 -3.32 -4.37
N TYR A 93 -21.78 -3.39 -5.00
CA TYR A 93 -21.63 -3.72 -6.41
C TYR A 93 -21.44 -5.20 -6.65
N LEU A 94 -20.53 -5.81 -5.91
CA LEU A 94 -20.17 -7.23 -5.98
C LEU A 94 -19.73 -7.71 -4.61
N ASP A 95 -20.17 -8.89 -4.18
CA ASP A 95 -19.48 -9.63 -3.12
C ASP A 95 -18.61 -10.72 -3.77
N VAL A 96 -17.28 -10.53 -3.79
CA VAL A 96 -16.33 -11.51 -4.32
C VAL A 96 -16.38 -12.83 -3.55
N ASN A 97 -16.81 -12.77 -2.27
CA ASN A 97 -16.95 -13.94 -1.40
C ASN A 97 -18.35 -14.61 -1.48
N ASP A 98 -19.24 -14.14 -2.35
CA ASP A 98 -20.52 -14.81 -2.57
C ASP A 98 -20.27 -16.28 -2.99
N PRO A 99 -20.83 -17.28 -2.27
CA PRO A 99 -20.59 -18.70 -2.56
C PRO A 99 -20.84 -19.12 -4.01
N LYS A 100 -21.72 -18.43 -4.73
CA LYS A 100 -21.99 -18.71 -6.15
C LYS A 100 -20.78 -18.54 -7.07
N PHE A 101 -19.76 -17.78 -6.64
CA PHE A 101 -18.55 -17.56 -7.41
C PHE A 101 -17.42 -18.53 -7.04
N GLY A 102 -17.52 -19.20 -5.89
CA GLY A 102 -16.57 -20.23 -5.46
C GLY A 102 -15.18 -19.71 -5.09
N VAL A 103 -15.00 -18.42 -4.83
CA VAL A 103 -13.69 -17.83 -4.52
C VAL A 103 -13.22 -18.24 -3.12
N ASN A 104 -14.12 -18.28 -2.13
CA ASN A 104 -13.84 -18.69 -0.76
C ASN A 104 -12.69 -17.93 -0.11
N ILE A 105 -12.90 -16.62 0.10
CA ILE A 105 -11.86 -15.70 0.60
C ILE A 105 -11.35 -16.13 1.98
N ASN A 106 -10.04 -16.21 2.12
CA ASN A 106 -9.37 -16.34 3.40
C ASN A 106 -9.04 -14.95 3.96
N SER A 107 -9.94 -14.40 4.76
CA SER A 107 -9.77 -13.08 5.40
C SER A 107 -9.39 -13.17 6.89
N SER A 108 -8.77 -14.26 7.30
CA SER A 108 -8.29 -14.44 8.68
C SER A 108 -7.09 -13.53 8.96
N GLY A 109 -7.07 -12.91 10.14
CA GLY A 109 -6.04 -11.95 10.54
C GLY A 109 -6.21 -10.54 9.93
N ASN A 110 -5.14 -9.77 9.89
CA ASN A 110 -5.15 -8.37 9.49
C ASN A 110 -4.64 -8.13 8.06
N GLU A 111 -3.98 -9.11 7.46
CA GLU A 111 -3.32 -8.95 6.16
C GLU A 111 -4.02 -9.74 5.04
N ARG A 112 -4.66 -10.88 5.32
CA ARG A 112 -5.28 -11.74 4.32
C ARG A 112 -6.67 -11.28 3.90
N GLY A 113 -7.02 -11.54 2.65
CA GLY A 113 -8.36 -11.29 2.13
C GLY A 113 -8.40 -10.78 0.70
N PHE A 114 -9.42 -10.01 0.38
CA PHE A 114 -9.53 -9.27 -0.86
C PHE A 114 -8.62 -8.04 -0.82
N GLN A 115 -7.38 -8.18 -1.32
CA GLN A 115 -6.29 -7.22 -1.17
C GLN A 115 -6.51 -5.96 -2.00
N SER A 116 -6.86 -6.14 -3.28
CA SER A 116 -6.91 -5.05 -4.23
C SER A 116 -7.74 -5.39 -5.46
N PHE A 117 -8.14 -4.36 -6.19
CA PHE A 117 -8.80 -4.49 -7.49
C PHE A 117 -8.37 -3.35 -8.41
N ALA A 118 -8.52 -3.58 -9.73
CA ALA A 118 -8.24 -2.57 -10.75
C ALA A 118 -9.19 -2.74 -11.94
N PHE A 119 -9.72 -1.64 -12.47
CA PHE A 119 -10.50 -1.64 -13.70
C PHE A 119 -9.58 -1.53 -14.91
N HIS A 120 -9.85 -2.33 -15.95
CA HIS A 120 -9.19 -2.14 -17.23
C HIS A 120 -9.41 -0.71 -17.74
N PRO A 121 -8.42 -0.02 -18.33
CA PRO A 121 -8.61 1.36 -18.82
C PRO A 121 -9.77 1.50 -19.84
N GLN A 122 -10.12 0.41 -20.51
CA GLN A 122 -11.25 0.33 -21.44
C GLN A 122 -12.55 -0.19 -20.82
N PHE A 123 -12.66 -0.25 -19.48
CA PHE A 123 -13.81 -0.86 -18.79
C PHE A 123 -15.16 -0.37 -19.31
N ASN A 124 -15.31 0.93 -19.59
CA ASN A 124 -16.54 1.53 -20.12
C ASN A 124 -16.55 1.76 -21.65
N GLN A 125 -15.55 1.26 -22.39
CA GLN A 125 -15.43 1.46 -23.82
C GLN A 125 -16.06 0.29 -24.59
N LYS A 126 -17.35 0.41 -24.92
CA LYS A 126 -18.09 -0.64 -25.64
C LYS A 126 -17.37 -1.07 -26.93
N GLY A 127 -17.19 -2.36 -27.10
CA GLY A 127 -16.51 -2.95 -28.27
C GLY A 127 -14.97 -3.01 -28.14
N ALA A 128 -14.38 -2.41 -27.14
CA ALA A 128 -12.95 -2.58 -26.85
C ALA A 128 -12.67 -3.92 -26.16
N PRO A 129 -11.45 -4.50 -26.30
CA PRO A 129 -11.07 -5.77 -25.68
C PRO A 129 -11.22 -5.79 -24.14
N GLY A 130 -11.00 -4.66 -23.48
CA GLY A 130 -11.13 -4.49 -22.03
C GLY A 130 -12.51 -4.09 -21.54
N PHE A 131 -13.54 -4.06 -22.43
CA PHE A 131 -14.90 -3.68 -22.04
C PHE A 131 -15.46 -4.60 -20.95
N GLY A 132 -15.95 -4.01 -19.85
CA GLY A 132 -16.51 -4.70 -18.69
C GLY A 132 -15.50 -5.42 -17.81
N LYS A 133 -14.20 -5.38 -18.13
CA LYS A 133 -13.17 -6.15 -17.41
C LYS A 133 -12.60 -5.39 -16.22
N PHE A 134 -12.53 -6.08 -15.09
CA PHE A 134 -11.78 -5.65 -13.91
C PHE A 134 -11.15 -6.86 -13.22
N TYR A 135 -10.19 -6.61 -12.38
CA TYR A 135 -9.32 -7.65 -11.80
C TYR A 135 -9.32 -7.53 -10.29
N THR A 136 -9.24 -8.68 -9.59
CA THR A 136 -9.10 -8.73 -8.14
C THR A 136 -7.93 -9.60 -7.73
N TYR A 137 -7.16 -9.14 -6.77
CA TYR A 137 -6.15 -9.91 -6.07
C TYR A 137 -6.71 -10.34 -4.72
N THR A 138 -6.75 -11.65 -4.47
CA THR A 138 -7.50 -12.23 -3.36
C THR A 138 -6.77 -13.43 -2.77
N ASP A 139 -6.70 -13.49 -1.45
CA ASP A 139 -6.28 -14.70 -0.74
C ASP A 139 -7.47 -15.65 -0.62
N THR A 140 -7.27 -16.93 -0.95
CA THR A 140 -8.33 -17.94 -0.94
C THR A 140 -7.99 -19.13 -0.04
N ALA A 141 -9.00 -19.69 0.61
CA ALA A 141 -8.89 -20.94 1.35
C ALA A 141 -8.95 -22.18 0.43
N ASN A 142 -9.30 -21.99 -0.85
CA ASN A 142 -9.26 -23.06 -1.83
C ASN A 142 -7.81 -23.35 -2.20
N MET A 143 -7.33 -24.53 -1.89
CA MET A 143 -5.98 -24.98 -2.16
C MET A 143 -6.00 -26.20 -3.12
N PRO A 144 -6.21 -25.98 -4.44
CA PRO A 144 -6.14 -27.04 -5.42
C PRO A 144 -4.71 -27.57 -5.54
N PRO A 145 -4.51 -28.80 -6.03
CA PRO A 145 -3.18 -29.38 -6.19
C PRO A 145 -2.30 -28.65 -7.20
N ALA A 146 -2.88 -27.92 -8.15
CA ALA A 146 -2.17 -27.19 -9.19
C ALA A 146 -2.14 -25.69 -8.90
N VAL A 147 -0.95 -25.12 -8.85
CA VAL A 147 -0.66 -23.69 -8.81
C VAL A 147 0.34 -23.33 -9.89
N ASP A 148 0.32 -22.10 -10.38
CA ASP A 148 1.28 -21.63 -11.39
C ASP A 148 2.66 -21.41 -10.77
N PHE A 149 2.71 -20.95 -9.51
CA PHE A 149 3.95 -20.64 -8.82
C PHE A 149 3.97 -21.22 -7.41
N ARG A 150 5.13 -21.77 -7.05
CA ARG A 150 5.41 -22.33 -5.73
C ARG A 150 6.55 -21.59 -5.06
N PRO A 151 6.47 -21.37 -3.73
CA PRO A 151 7.60 -20.84 -2.98
C PRO A 151 8.75 -21.86 -2.92
N GLY A 152 9.95 -21.36 -2.56
CA GLY A 152 11.10 -22.21 -2.30
C GLY A 152 11.02 -23.02 -1.01
N GLY A 153 9.95 -22.84 -0.21
CA GLY A 153 9.71 -23.50 1.07
C GLY A 153 8.54 -22.84 1.81
N GLY A 154 8.27 -23.28 3.03
CA GLY A 154 7.15 -22.78 3.85
C GLY A 154 6.10 -23.86 4.11
N GLN A 155 4.92 -23.46 4.61
CA GLN A 155 3.88 -24.38 5.10
C GLN A 155 2.65 -24.50 4.21
N HIS A 156 2.57 -23.78 3.09
CA HIS A 156 1.36 -23.65 2.25
C HIS A 156 0.11 -23.36 3.09
N THR A 157 0.00 -22.13 3.54
CA THR A 157 -1.07 -21.73 4.46
C THR A 157 -2.39 -21.41 3.74
N HIS A 158 -2.33 -20.95 2.51
CA HIS A 158 -3.43 -20.58 1.61
C HIS A 158 -2.89 -20.37 0.20
N ASP A 159 -3.77 -20.14 -0.75
CA ASP A 159 -3.39 -19.67 -2.07
C ASP A 159 -3.77 -18.20 -2.23
N ALA A 160 -3.03 -17.49 -3.08
CA ALA A 160 -3.44 -16.21 -3.61
C ALA A 160 -3.77 -16.32 -5.10
N VAL A 161 -4.79 -15.58 -5.55
CA VAL A 161 -5.31 -15.64 -6.90
C VAL A 161 -5.51 -14.26 -7.50
N LEU A 162 -5.17 -14.14 -8.78
CA LEU A 162 -5.54 -13.03 -9.64
C LEU A 162 -6.73 -13.45 -10.48
N LEU A 163 -7.85 -12.76 -10.33
CA LEU A 163 -9.11 -13.09 -10.99
C LEU A 163 -9.54 -11.98 -11.94
N GLU A 164 -10.00 -12.34 -13.14
CA GLU A 164 -10.68 -11.43 -14.08
C GLU A 164 -12.19 -11.57 -13.97
N TRP A 165 -12.88 -10.45 -13.83
CA TRP A 165 -14.33 -10.32 -13.85
C TRP A 165 -14.77 -9.60 -15.11
N THR A 166 -15.94 -9.95 -15.64
CA THR A 166 -16.51 -9.28 -16.83
C THR A 166 -17.95 -8.88 -16.58
N ALA A 167 -18.17 -7.59 -16.34
CA ALA A 167 -19.51 -7.00 -16.26
C ALA A 167 -20.11 -6.90 -17.66
N ARG A 168 -21.39 -7.30 -17.82
CA ARG A 168 -22.12 -7.15 -19.08
C ARG A 168 -22.53 -5.71 -19.29
N ASN A 169 -22.92 -5.04 -18.20
CA ASN A 169 -23.26 -3.61 -18.16
C ASN A 169 -22.35 -2.90 -17.14
N PRO A 170 -21.20 -2.37 -17.55
CA PRO A 170 -20.29 -1.62 -16.67
C PRO A 170 -20.97 -0.48 -15.88
N ALA A 171 -21.98 0.18 -16.49
CA ALA A 171 -22.72 1.26 -15.84
C ALA A 171 -23.82 0.78 -14.87
N GLY A 172 -24.02 -0.53 -14.74
CA GLY A 172 -25.00 -1.13 -13.84
C GLY A 172 -24.76 -0.79 -12.38
N ALA A 173 -25.82 -0.71 -11.58
CA ALA A 173 -25.71 -0.47 -10.14
C ALA A 173 -25.07 -1.65 -9.38
N ALA A 174 -25.18 -2.87 -9.91
CA ALA A 174 -24.59 -4.08 -9.38
C ALA A 174 -23.94 -4.89 -10.51
N TYR A 175 -22.99 -5.74 -10.14
CA TYR A 175 -22.33 -6.68 -11.05
C TYR A 175 -23.34 -7.67 -11.64
N ASP A 176 -23.33 -7.81 -12.96
CA ASP A 176 -24.27 -8.62 -13.73
C ASP A 176 -23.58 -9.72 -14.56
N GLY A 177 -22.28 -9.93 -14.33
CA GLY A 177 -21.51 -10.95 -15.04
C GLY A 177 -21.62 -12.35 -14.44
N SER A 178 -20.87 -13.28 -15.02
CA SER A 178 -20.69 -14.64 -14.50
C SER A 178 -19.59 -14.70 -13.43
N GLY A 179 -19.23 -15.90 -12.97
CA GLY A 179 -18.06 -16.13 -12.11
C GLY A 179 -16.75 -15.67 -12.79
N PRO A 180 -15.69 -15.45 -12.01
CA PRO A 180 -14.43 -14.94 -12.53
C PRO A 180 -13.67 -16.01 -13.33
N ARG A 181 -12.78 -15.53 -14.20
CA ARG A 181 -11.71 -16.32 -14.81
C ARG A 181 -10.44 -16.16 -13.98
N GLU A 182 -9.83 -17.26 -13.57
CA GLU A 182 -8.56 -17.25 -12.88
C GLU A 182 -7.42 -17.01 -13.88
N LEU A 183 -6.65 -15.94 -13.67
CA LEU A 183 -5.49 -15.62 -14.51
C LEU A 183 -4.21 -16.22 -13.96
N MET A 184 -4.07 -16.23 -12.63
CA MET A 184 -2.83 -16.64 -11.98
C MET A 184 -3.13 -17.12 -10.57
N ARG A 185 -2.44 -18.17 -10.13
CA ARG A 185 -2.52 -18.73 -8.77
C ARG A 185 -1.13 -19.03 -8.23
N TRP A 186 -0.90 -18.71 -6.98
CA TRP A 186 0.34 -19.09 -6.31
C TRP A 186 0.10 -19.55 -4.88
N GLU A 187 0.90 -20.54 -4.48
CA GLU A 187 0.91 -21.06 -3.13
C GLU A 187 1.55 -20.05 -2.19
N HIS A 188 0.91 -19.73 -1.06
CA HIS A 188 1.44 -18.80 -0.07
C HIS A 188 2.10 -19.55 1.09
N PRO A 189 3.41 -19.31 1.37
CA PRO A 189 4.18 -20.15 2.30
C PRO A 189 3.88 -19.85 3.77
N PHE A 190 3.49 -18.59 4.10
CA PHE A 190 3.22 -18.15 5.47
C PHE A 190 1.93 -17.32 5.53
N GLY A 191 1.46 -17.04 6.75
CA GLY A 191 0.19 -16.34 6.97
C GLY A 191 0.22 -14.82 6.87
N ASN A 192 1.41 -14.22 6.71
CA ASN A 192 1.66 -12.79 6.62
C ASN A 192 2.34 -12.41 5.30
N HIS A 193 2.49 -11.11 5.03
CA HIS A 193 3.02 -10.54 3.78
C HIS A 193 2.20 -11.00 2.55
N ASN A 194 0.92 -10.70 2.58
CA ASN A 194 0.00 -11.12 1.54
C ASN A 194 -0.05 -10.16 0.33
N GLY A 195 0.83 -9.14 0.32
CA GLY A 195 0.87 -8.15 -0.75
C GLY A 195 -0.31 -7.20 -0.64
N GLY A 196 -0.84 -6.74 -1.62
CA GLY A 196 -0.27 -5.99 -2.68
C GLY A 196 -1.37 -5.35 -3.49
N GLN A 197 -0.99 -4.32 -4.18
CA GLN A 197 -1.89 -3.54 -5.02
C GLN A 197 -1.92 -4.11 -6.44
N LEU A 198 -3.09 -3.99 -7.08
CA LEU A 198 -3.26 -4.02 -8.53
C LEU A 198 -3.38 -2.60 -9.04
N SER A 199 -2.78 -2.29 -10.19
CA SER A 199 -3.05 -1.04 -10.89
C SER A 199 -2.64 -1.12 -12.36
N PHE A 200 -3.33 -0.36 -13.20
CA PHE A 200 -2.88 0.00 -14.53
C PHE A 200 -2.15 1.33 -14.46
N ASN A 201 -1.15 1.54 -15.33
CA ASN A 201 -0.53 2.85 -15.46
C ASN A 201 -1.55 3.87 -16.00
N PRO A 202 -1.96 4.86 -15.21
CA PRO A 202 -2.99 5.83 -15.64
C PRO A 202 -2.49 6.79 -16.72
N LEU A 203 -1.18 6.85 -16.97
CA LEU A 203 -0.54 7.71 -17.95
C LEU A 203 -0.32 7.03 -19.31
N ALA A 204 -0.54 5.71 -19.36
CA ALA A 204 -0.35 4.96 -20.60
C ALA A 204 -1.37 5.41 -21.66
N ALA A 205 -0.89 5.98 -22.76
CA ALA A 205 -1.73 6.35 -23.88
C ALA A 205 -2.29 5.08 -24.57
N PRO A 206 -3.49 5.12 -25.17
CA PRO A 206 -4.12 3.95 -25.79
C PRO A 206 -3.30 3.21 -26.84
N ASN A 207 -2.28 3.87 -27.40
CA ASN A 207 -1.38 3.31 -28.42
C ASN A 207 0.06 3.11 -27.91
N SER A 208 0.29 3.24 -26.63
CA SER A 208 1.60 2.95 -26.01
C SER A 208 1.72 1.47 -25.65
N ASP A 209 2.95 0.98 -25.57
CA ASP A 209 3.26 -0.42 -25.18
C ASP A 209 2.83 -0.76 -23.74
N ASP A 210 2.61 0.26 -22.91
CA ASP A 210 2.19 0.08 -21.51
C ASP A 210 0.66 0.13 -21.29
N PHE A 211 -0.10 0.46 -22.36
CA PHE A 211 -1.55 0.58 -22.24
C PHE A 211 -2.22 -0.78 -22.00
N GLY A 212 -3.02 -0.86 -20.96
CA GLY A 212 -3.74 -2.09 -20.60
C GLY A 212 -2.87 -3.16 -19.94
N LEU A 213 -1.62 -2.84 -19.58
CA LEU A 213 -0.78 -3.73 -18.80
C LEU A 213 -1.07 -3.58 -17.30
N LEU A 214 -1.25 -4.71 -16.63
CA LEU A 214 -1.57 -4.77 -15.21
C LEU A 214 -0.31 -4.95 -14.38
N TYR A 215 -0.11 -4.05 -13.42
CA TYR A 215 0.96 -4.14 -12.43
C TYR A 215 0.42 -4.74 -11.13
N MET A 216 1.24 -5.54 -10.47
CA MET A 216 0.87 -6.24 -9.24
C MET A 216 2.05 -6.30 -8.26
N GLY A 217 1.84 -5.89 -7.01
CA GLY A 217 2.80 -6.09 -5.94
C GLY A 217 2.61 -7.47 -5.31
N VAL A 218 3.68 -8.26 -5.24
CA VAL A 218 3.71 -9.55 -4.54
C VAL A 218 4.79 -9.49 -3.47
N ALA A 219 4.40 -9.72 -2.23
CA ALA A 219 5.32 -9.70 -1.10
C ALA A 219 6.29 -10.91 -1.10
N ASP A 220 7.26 -10.90 -0.19
CA ASP A 220 8.32 -11.94 -0.10
C ASP A 220 7.80 -13.32 0.37
N GLY A 221 6.51 -13.43 0.68
CA GLY A 221 5.85 -14.65 1.12
C GLY A 221 5.74 -14.80 2.62
N GLY A 222 6.32 -13.90 3.42
CA GLY A 222 6.13 -13.83 4.86
C GLY A 222 7.20 -14.46 5.71
N SER A 223 6.90 -14.70 6.99
CA SER A 223 7.86 -14.99 8.05
C SER A 223 8.72 -13.77 8.38
N GLY A 224 9.97 -13.94 8.82
CA GLY A 224 10.92 -12.87 9.09
C GLY A 224 12.23 -13.07 8.33
N GLY A 225 12.75 -12.02 7.71
CA GLY A 225 14.04 -12.02 7.01
C GLY A 225 14.09 -12.78 5.69
N ASP A 226 12.95 -13.05 5.06
CA ASP A 226 12.85 -13.84 3.81
C ASP A 226 13.67 -15.14 3.90
N PRO A 227 13.27 -16.12 4.71
CA PRO A 227 14.09 -17.29 5.04
C PRO A 227 14.42 -18.18 3.83
N HIS A 228 13.73 -17.99 2.72
CA HIS A 228 13.95 -18.74 1.48
C HIS A 228 14.64 -17.92 0.39
N ASN A 229 15.05 -16.68 0.71
CA ASN A 229 15.72 -15.75 -0.21
C ASN A 229 14.96 -15.55 -1.52
N MET A 230 13.63 -15.42 -1.41
CA MET A 230 12.75 -15.33 -2.59
C MET A 230 12.78 -13.95 -3.22
N ALA A 231 12.95 -12.88 -2.43
CA ALA A 231 12.91 -11.52 -2.93
C ALA A 231 14.03 -11.23 -3.95
N GLN A 232 15.25 -11.73 -3.71
CA GLN A 232 16.38 -11.59 -4.64
C GLN A 232 16.40 -12.66 -5.74
N ASN A 233 15.63 -13.75 -5.60
CA ASN A 233 15.59 -14.83 -6.59
C ASN A 233 14.68 -14.43 -7.77
N LEU A 234 15.25 -14.20 -8.95
CA LEU A 234 14.48 -13.88 -10.17
C LEU A 234 13.64 -15.06 -10.70
N GLY A 235 13.89 -16.28 -10.24
CA GLY A 235 13.05 -17.46 -10.54
C GLY A 235 11.82 -17.58 -9.63
N SER A 236 11.62 -16.63 -8.73
CA SER A 236 10.50 -16.58 -7.78
C SER A 236 9.57 -15.40 -8.08
N ILE A 237 8.26 -15.63 -7.91
CA ILE A 237 7.24 -14.56 -7.99
C ILE A 237 7.24 -13.64 -6.76
N PHE A 238 7.80 -14.10 -5.64
CA PHE A 238 7.74 -13.41 -4.35
C PHE A 238 8.76 -12.26 -4.25
N GLY A 239 8.38 -11.18 -3.56
CA GLY A 239 9.21 -9.98 -3.40
C GLY A 239 9.36 -9.19 -4.70
N LYS A 240 8.28 -9.02 -5.46
CA LYS A 240 8.29 -8.46 -6.83
C LYS A 240 7.21 -7.41 -7.04
N ILE A 241 7.49 -6.53 -7.96
CA ILE A 241 6.45 -5.87 -8.77
C ILE A 241 6.40 -6.63 -10.10
N LEU A 242 5.25 -7.18 -10.44
CA LEU A 242 5.00 -7.88 -11.69
C LEU A 242 4.30 -6.96 -12.70
N ARG A 243 4.47 -7.21 -13.99
CA ARG A 243 3.75 -6.55 -15.08
C ARG A 243 3.33 -7.59 -16.11
N ILE A 244 2.03 -7.70 -16.37
CA ILE A 244 1.44 -8.66 -17.30
C ILE A 244 0.44 -7.99 -18.23
N ASP A 245 0.15 -8.64 -19.36
CA ASP A 245 -0.99 -8.35 -20.21
C ASP A 245 -2.16 -9.26 -19.80
N PRO A 246 -3.19 -8.77 -19.12
CA PRO A 246 -4.30 -9.61 -18.66
C PRO A 246 -5.20 -10.10 -19.80
N LEU A 247 -5.05 -9.56 -21.01
CA LEU A 247 -5.77 -9.98 -22.21
C LEU A 247 -4.94 -10.91 -23.14
N GLY A 248 -3.64 -11.05 -22.86
CA GLY A 248 -2.73 -11.91 -23.62
C GLY A 248 -2.86 -13.38 -23.22
N THR A 249 -2.11 -14.25 -23.93
CA THR A 249 -2.18 -15.70 -23.74
C THR A 249 -0.82 -16.40 -23.81
N ASN A 250 0.29 -15.66 -23.89
CA ASN A 250 1.63 -16.23 -23.98
C ASN A 250 2.34 -16.41 -22.61
N GLY A 251 1.60 -16.23 -21.52
CA GLY A 251 2.06 -16.51 -20.17
C GLY A 251 2.12 -18.03 -19.87
N ARG A 252 2.60 -18.38 -18.69
CA ARG A 252 2.90 -19.76 -18.28
C ARG A 252 1.74 -20.74 -18.45
N ASN A 253 0.52 -20.34 -18.11
CA ASN A 253 -0.68 -21.17 -18.15
C ASN A 253 -1.62 -20.85 -19.32
N GLY A 254 -1.27 -19.86 -20.16
CA GLY A 254 -2.10 -19.44 -21.30
C GLY A 254 -3.26 -18.49 -20.95
N GLU A 255 -3.40 -18.10 -19.67
CA GLU A 255 -4.51 -17.27 -19.21
C GLU A 255 -4.17 -15.78 -19.13
N TYR A 256 -2.91 -15.41 -19.31
CA TYR A 256 -2.42 -14.03 -19.37
C TYR A 256 -1.25 -13.93 -20.35
N GLY A 257 -0.80 -12.73 -20.64
CA GLY A 257 0.34 -12.47 -21.53
C GLY A 257 1.54 -11.86 -20.81
N ILE A 258 2.70 -12.02 -21.45
CA ILE A 258 3.97 -11.42 -21.05
C ILE A 258 4.29 -10.28 -22.02
N PRO A 259 4.39 -9.02 -21.55
CA PRO A 259 4.86 -7.91 -22.35
C PRO A 259 6.29 -8.16 -22.84
N ALA A 260 6.50 -8.01 -24.16
CA ALA A 260 7.80 -8.30 -24.79
C ALA A 260 8.94 -7.42 -24.27
N ASP A 261 8.60 -6.25 -23.75
CA ASP A 261 9.51 -5.28 -23.19
C ASP A 261 9.73 -5.43 -21.68
N ASN A 262 9.20 -6.44 -21.00
CA ASN A 262 9.52 -6.70 -19.60
C ASN A 262 11.03 -6.93 -19.42
N PRO A 263 11.64 -6.36 -18.34
CA PRO A 263 13.10 -6.25 -18.24
C PRO A 263 13.84 -7.59 -18.14
N PHE A 264 13.14 -8.66 -17.80
CA PHE A 264 13.74 -9.99 -17.61
C PHE A 264 13.31 -11.01 -18.67
N VAL A 265 12.60 -10.60 -19.71
CA VAL A 265 12.27 -11.47 -20.86
C VAL A 265 13.55 -11.98 -21.51
N GLY A 266 13.62 -13.29 -21.76
CA GLY A 266 14.79 -13.95 -22.37
C GLY A 266 15.96 -14.16 -21.42
N ARG A 267 15.91 -13.69 -20.18
CA ARG A 267 16.94 -13.96 -19.17
C ARG A 267 16.77 -15.36 -18.58
N SER A 268 17.78 -16.22 -18.76
CA SER A 268 17.75 -17.58 -18.21
C SER A 268 17.58 -17.56 -16.69
N GLY A 269 16.64 -18.38 -16.19
CA GLY A 269 16.36 -18.51 -14.75
C GLY A 269 15.53 -17.38 -14.15
N ALA A 270 15.09 -16.39 -14.94
CA ALA A 270 14.22 -15.32 -14.48
C ALA A 270 12.79 -15.50 -15.00
N LEU A 271 11.82 -15.12 -14.17
CA LEU A 271 10.42 -15.02 -14.55
C LEU A 271 10.21 -13.79 -15.44
N PRO A 272 9.59 -13.94 -16.62
CA PRO A 272 9.39 -12.83 -17.54
C PRO A 272 8.30 -11.85 -17.08
N GLU A 273 7.50 -12.19 -16.08
CA GLU A 273 6.49 -11.34 -15.43
C GLU A 273 7.09 -10.20 -14.62
N ILE A 274 8.36 -10.29 -14.23
CA ILE A 274 8.99 -9.37 -13.28
C ILE A 274 9.22 -8.00 -13.92
N TYR A 275 8.73 -6.95 -13.26
CA TYR A 275 9.04 -5.55 -13.55
C TYR A 275 10.16 -5.01 -12.66
N ALA A 276 10.11 -5.29 -11.33
CA ALA A 276 11.14 -4.99 -10.36
C ALA A 276 11.18 -6.07 -9.28
N TYR A 277 12.29 -6.19 -8.54
CA TYR A 277 12.50 -7.26 -7.55
C TYR A 277 13.19 -6.74 -6.29
N GLY A 278 13.22 -7.57 -5.25
CA GLY A 278 13.84 -7.20 -3.98
C GLY A 278 12.94 -6.33 -3.10
N ALA A 279 11.61 -6.48 -3.20
CA ALA A 279 10.64 -5.90 -2.27
C ALA A 279 10.36 -6.88 -1.13
N ARG A 280 9.98 -6.36 0.05
CA ARG A 280 9.58 -7.17 1.20
C ARG A 280 8.06 -7.37 1.27
N ASN A 281 7.31 -6.32 1.49
CA ASN A 281 5.84 -6.34 1.54
C ASN A 281 5.29 -5.05 0.88
N PRO A 282 5.34 -4.96 -0.46
CA PRO A 282 5.00 -3.78 -1.24
C PRO A 282 3.49 -3.57 -1.25
N GLN A 283 2.99 -2.97 -0.17
CA GLN A 283 1.56 -2.80 0.06
C GLN A 283 0.91 -1.85 -0.93
N LYS A 284 1.58 -0.77 -1.27
CA LYS A 284 1.04 0.27 -2.16
C LYS A 284 2.11 0.81 -3.10
N PHE A 285 1.68 1.05 -4.34
CA PHE A 285 2.45 1.79 -5.32
C PHE A 285 1.53 2.72 -6.13
N GLY A 286 2.09 3.73 -6.77
CA GLY A 286 1.32 4.67 -7.57
C GLY A 286 2.20 5.56 -8.43
N TRP A 287 1.63 6.05 -9.51
CA TRP A 287 2.33 6.91 -10.45
C TRP A 287 2.18 8.39 -10.12
N ASP A 288 3.24 9.11 -10.36
CA ASP A 288 3.23 10.55 -10.45
C ASP A 288 2.63 10.96 -11.81
N SER A 289 1.53 11.68 -11.77
CA SER A 289 0.80 12.08 -12.99
C SER A 289 1.53 13.11 -13.84
N GLU A 290 2.58 13.75 -13.34
CA GLU A 290 3.34 14.76 -14.10
C GLU A 290 4.58 14.19 -14.78
N ASN A 291 5.33 13.32 -14.11
CA ASN A 291 6.62 12.85 -14.62
C ASN A 291 6.68 11.33 -14.87
N GLY A 292 5.63 10.57 -14.51
CA GLY A 292 5.55 9.12 -14.73
C GLY A 292 6.36 8.27 -13.74
N ASN A 293 6.93 8.86 -12.72
CA ASN A 293 7.62 8.10 -11.67
C ASN A 293 6.67 7.15 -10.96
N LEU A 294 7.07 5.90 -10.82
CA LEU A 294 6.38 4.93 -10.00
C LEU A 294 6.98 4.95 -8.58
N PHE A 295 6.17 5.32 -7.59
CA PHE A 295 6.51 5.26 -6.18
C PHE A 295 5.91 4.01 -5.53
N MET A 296 6.55 3.51 -4.49
CA MET A 296 6.10 2.38 -3.69
C MET A 296 6.41 2.62 -2.21
N THR A 297 5.49 2.22 -1.33
CA THR A 297 5.80 2.00 0.09
C THR A 297 6.07 0.52 0.31
N ASP A 298 7.16 0.21 0.99
CA ASP A 298 7.53 -1.16 1.37
C ASP A 298 7.68 -1.28 2.89
N ILE A 299 7.01 -2.27 3.46
CA ILE A 299 7.02 -2.49 4.90
C ILE A 299 8.32 -3.19 5.30
N GLY A 300 9.10 -2.53 6.14
CA GLY A 300 10.38 -3.03 6.64
C GLY A 300 10.26 -4.20 7.62
N GLN A 301 11.41 -4.78 7.99
CA GLN A 301 11.43 -5.96 8.85
C GLN A 301 11.30 -5.60 10.32
N ASN A 302 12.21 -4.84 10.87
CA ASN A 302 12.25 -4.49 12.30
C ASN A 302 12.84 -3.11 12.58
N THR A 303 13.32 -2.40 11.56
CA THR A 303 14.13 -1.20 11.78
C THR A 303 13.71 -0.02 10.94
N VAL A 304 13.45 -0.21 9.63
CA VAL A 304 13.26 0.88 8.67
C VAL A 304 12.03 0.68 7.82
N GLU A 305 11.21 1.72 7.73
CA GLU A 305 10.09 1.84 6.79
C GLU A 305 10.46 2.76 5.64
N GLU A 306 9.94 2.51 4.42
CA GLU A 306 10.47 3.19 3.25
C GLU A 306 9.43 3.62 2.21
N LEU A 307 9.77 4.74 1.54
CA LEU A 307 9.18 5.20 0.29
C LEU A 307 10.25 5.16 -0.79
N THR A 308 10.03 4.39 -1.86
CA THR A 308 11.02 4.10 -2.88
C THR A 308 10.49 4.40 -4.27
N LEU A 309 11.36 4.87 -5.18
CA LEU A 309 11.11 4.87 -6.62
C LEU A 309 11.33 3.45 -7.17
N VAL A 310 10.47 3.05 -8.13
CA VAL A 310 10.53 1.74 -8.75
C VAL A 310 10.81 1.86 -10.25
N PRO A 311 12.06 2.11 -10.66
CA PRO A 311 12.43 2.05 -12.07
C PRO A 311 12.26 0.64 -12.63
N ARG A 312 12.02 0.55 -13.92
CA ARG A 312 11.95 -0.73 -14.64
C ARG A 312 13.26 -1.51 -14.48
N GLY A 313 13.17 -2.76 -14.03
CA GLY A 313 14.32 -3.65 -13.81
C GLY A 313 15.03 -3.43 -12.46
N ALA A 314 14.53 -2.54 -11.60
CA ALA A 314 15.16 -2.21 -10.34
C ALA A 314 15.33 -3.41 -9.40
N ASN A 315 16.45 -3.46 -8.69
CA ASN A 315 16.65 -4.19 -7.46
C ASN A 315 16.34 -3.26 -6.28
N LEU A 316 15.33 -3.56 -5.48
CA LEU A 316 14.86 -2.74 -4.36
C LEU A 316 15.56 -3.10 -3.02
N GLY A 317 16.44 -4.11 -3.04
CA GLY A 317 17.40 -4.40 -1.98
C GLY A 317 17.06 -5.53 -1.02
N TRP A 318 15.79 -5.76 -0.68
CA TRP A 318 15.40 -6.81 0.25
C TRP A 318 15.76 -8.21 -0.32
N ASN A 319 16.29 -9.16 0.43
CA ASN A 319 16.55 -9.20 1.88
C ASN A 319 18.03 -8.90 2.24
N THR A 320 18.76 -8.27 1.35
CA THR A 320 20.16 -7.84 1.57
C THR A 320 20.21 -6.50 2.30
N TRP A 321 19.20 -5.66 2.04
CA TRP A 321 19.05 -4.32 2.60
C TRP A 321 17.66 -4.18 3.22
N GLU A 322 17.56 -3.45 4.33
CA GLU A 322 16.33 -2.95 4.92
C GLU A 322 16.42 -1.42 4.88
N GLY A 323 15.55 -0.79 4.09
CA GLY A 323 15.76 0.60 3.73
C GLY A 323 17.12 0.80 3.05
N SER A 324 17.85 1.83 3.44
CA SER A 324 19.18 2.12 2.90
C SER A 324 20.32 1.43 3.66
N PHE A 325 20.05 0.58 4.64
CA PHE A 325 21.04 -0.05 5.50
C PHE A 325 21.18 -1.53 5.22
N ARG A 326 22.42 -2.05 5.44
CA ARG A 326 22.69 -3.49 5.31
C ARG A 326 21.90 -4.27 6.36
N TYR A 327 21.02 -5.18 5.92
CA TYR A 327 20.28 -6.06 6.81
C TYR A 327 21.21 -7.13 7.41
N VAL A 328 21.15 -7.32 8.73
CA VAL A 328 22.00 -8.25 9.48
C VAL A 328 21.19 -9.27 10.30
N GLY A 329 20.00 -9.58 9.83
CA GLY A 329 19.13 -10.57 10.45
C GLY A 329 18.31 -9.99 11.61
N ARG A 330 18.06 -10.80 12.63
CA ARG A 330 17.21 -10.39 13.78
C ARG A 330 17.80 -9.26 14.62
N GLU A 331 19.07 -8.94 14.44
CA GLU A 331 19.75 -7.83 15.11
C GLU A 331 19.45 -6.47 14.46
N GLY A 332 18.68 -6.48 13.33
CA GLY A 332 18.29 -5.26 12.61
C GLY A 332 19.23 -4.95 11.45
N VAL A 333 19.83 -3.75 11.45
CA VAL A 333 20.68 -3.25 10.37
C VAL A 333 22.07 -2.83 10.84
N ASP A 334 23.06 -2.89 9.95
CA ASP A 334 24.39 -2.30 10.21
C ASP A 334 24.37 -0.82 9.79
N THR A 335 24.25 0.08 10.75
CA THR A 335 24.19 1.53 10.53
C THR A 335 25.48 2.12 9.94
N ARG A 336 26.60 1.39 9.92
CA ARG A 336 27.87 1.80 9.30
C ARG A 336 27.92 1.49 7.81
N ASN A 337 27.01 0.65 7.31
CA ASN A 337 26.92 0.27 5.92
C ASN A 337 25.57 0.76 5.33
N GLN A 338 25.58 2.00 4.87
CA GLN A 338 24.44 2.67 4.27
C GLN A 338 24.70 2.86 2.77
N ARG A 339 23.71 2.47 1.92
CA ARG A 339 23.77 2.65 0.46
C ARG A 339 25.03 2.11 -0.20
N GLY A 340 25.56 1.01 0.33
CA GLY A 340 26.86 0.46 -0.07
C GLY A 340 26.86 -0.38 -1.35
N ASP A 341 25.75 -0.41 -2.12
CA ASP A 341 25.61 -1.17 -3.36
C ASP A 341 24.96 -0.34 -4.45
N ALA A 342 25.73 0.03 -5.47
CA ALA A 342 25.26 0.85 -6.58
C ALA A 342 24.27 0.13 -7.51
N SER A 343 24.09 -1.18 -7.39
CA SER A 343 23.10 -1.95 -8.15
C SER A 343 21.71 -1.92 -7.51
N VAL A 344 21.57 -1.37 -6.32
CA VAL A 344 20.32 -1.29 -5.56
C VAL A 344 19.70 0.10 -5.71
N THR A 345 18.40 0.13 -5.95
CA THR A 345 17.58 1.34 -5.91
C THR A 345 17.11 1.54 -4.47
N PHE A 346 17.83 2.40 -3.75
CA PHE A 346 17.53 2.70 -2.36
C PHE A 346 16.36 3.68 -2.20
N PRO A 347 15.69 3.70 -1.02
CA PRO A 347 14.58 4.60 -0.74
C PRO A 347 14.91 6.08 -0.95
N VAL A 348 13.91 6.85 -1.31
CA VAL A 348 13.99 8.32 -1.37
C VAL A 348 13.63 8.99 -0.05
N ALA A 349 12.81 8.31 0.77
CA ALA A 349 12.50 8.70 2.14
C ALA A 349 12.29 7.44 2.99
N GLU A 350 12.78 7.49 4.22
CA GLU A 350 12.72 6.37 5.16
C GLU A 350 12.64 6.87 6.60
N TYR A 351 12.04 6.09 7.50
CA TYR A 351 11.98 6.40 8.92
C TYR A 351 12.19 5.15 9.77
N ALA A 352 12.61 5.37 11.04
CA ALA A 352 12.82 4.28 11.97
C ALA A 352 11.48 3.75 12.51
N GLN A 353 11.31 2.43 12.58
CA GLN A 353 10.17 1.81 13.26
C GLN A 353 10.07 2.18 14.75
N PRO A 354 11.20 2.33 15.51
CA PRO A 354 11.16 2.77 16.89
C PRO A 354 11.00 4.30 17.07
N ASP A 355 10.67 5.06 16.02
CA ASP A 355 10.43 6.50 16.13
C ASP A 355 9.39 6.80 17.23
N PRO A 356 9.65 7.75 18.16
CA PRO A 356 8.75 8.05 19.28
C PRO A 356 7.39 8.59 18.87
N LEU A 357 7.21 9.01 17.61
CA LEU A 357 5.91 9.40 17.05
C LEU A 357 4.98 8.20 16.83
N LEU A 358 5.55 7.01 16.66
CA LEU A 358 4.82 5.79 16.33
C LEU A 358 4.41 5.03 17.60
N LEU A 359 3.49 4.06 17.46
CA LEU A 359 2.93 3.33 18.61
C LEU A 359 3.75 2.06 18.98
N GLY A 360 5.06 2.05 18.68
CA GLY A 360 5.93 0.90 18.96
C GLY A 360 5.73 -0.29 18.03
N ASN A 361 4.94 -0.11 16.97
CA ASN A 361 4.75 -1.02 15.85
C ASN A 361 4.53 -0.15 14.61
N SER A 362 5.15 -0.50 13.51
CA SER A 362 5.20 0.34 12.32
C SER A 362 4.98 -0.46 11.04
N ALA A 363 4.39 0.16 10.05
CA ALA A 363 4.24 -0.39 8.71
C ALA A 363 3.93 0.74 7.72
N ALA A 364 4.85 1.06 6.83
CA ALA A 364 4.66 2.04 5.78
C ALA A 364 3.58 1.59 4.79
N VAL A 365 2.51 2.36 4.69
CA VAL A 365 1.37 2.04 3.84
C VAL A 365 0.77 3.27 3.21
N GLY A 366 -0.14 3.02 2.26
CA GLY A 366 -0.84 4.08 1.56
C GLY A 366 0.11 4.84 0.64
N LEU A 367 -0.39 5.31 -0.46
CA LEU A 367 0.38 6.15 -1.37
C LEU A 367 -0.57 6.93 -2.26
N ALA A 368 -0.36 8.25 -2.32
CA ALA A 368 -1.03 9.12 -3.28
C ALA A 368 -0.06 10.23 -3.69
N VAL A 369 0.25 10.35 -4.98
CA VAL A 369 1.02 11.47 -5.49
C VAL A 369 0.06 12.61 -5.79
N TYR A 370 0.14 13.68 -5.01
CA TYR A 370 -0.79 14.80 -5.09
C TYR A 370 -0.21 15.93 -5.94
N ARG A 371 -0.72 16.09 -7.15
CA ARG A 371 -0.32 17.14 -8.11
C ARG A 371 -1.35 18.26 -8.26
N ALA A 372 -2.53 18.09 -7.65
CA ALA A 372 -3.57 19.12 -7.69
C ALA A 372 -3.22 20.33 -6.80
N ASN A 373 -3.83 21.48 -7.12
CA ASN A 373 -3.61 22.73 -6.39
C ASN A 373 -4.73 23.07 -5.39
N ARG A 374 -5.70 22.17 -5.19
CA ARG A 374 -6.82 22.41 -4.27
C ARG A 374 -6.39 22.49 -2.80
N ILE A 375 -5.32 21.78 -2.44
CA ILE A 375 -4.71 21.80 -1.10
C ILE A 375 -3.26 22.26 -1.24
N PRO A 376 -2.99 23.56 -1.29
CA PRO A 376 -1.64 24.10 -1.59
C PRO A 376 -0.56 23.58 -0.63
N ALA A 377 -0.93 23.28 0.61
CA ALA A 377 0.01 22.79 1.64
C ALA A 377 0.63 21.43 1.34
N ILE A 378 0.01 20.61 0.49
CA ILE A 378 0.48 19.29 0.06
C ILE A 378 0.65 19.19 -1.46
N SER A 379 0.58 20.30 -2.19
CA SER A 379 0.80 20.29 -3.64
C SER A 379 2.22 19.83 -3.97
N ASN A 380 2.35 19.02 -5.02
CA ASN A 380 3.60 18.38 -5.44
C ASN A 380 4.26 17.49 -4.39
N MET A 381 3.43 16.77 -3.62
CA MET A 381 3.92 15.85 -2.60
C MET A 381 3.39 14.42 -2.80
N VAL A 382 4.18 13.46 -2.39
CA VAL A 382 3.76 12.07 -2.15
C VAL A 382 3.19 12.02 -0.74
N ILE A 383 1.93 11.63 -0.63
CA ILE A 383 1.23 11.40 0.65
C ILE A 383 1.27 9.92 0.94
N TRP A 384 1.79 9.55 2.09
CA TRP A 384 1.93 8.18 2.57
C TRP A 384 1.76 8.15 4.08
N GLY A 385 1.92 7.01 4.75
CA GLY A 385 1.73 7.00 6.19
C GLY A 385 2.09 5.69 6.86
N ASP A 386 1.88 5.66 8.16
CA ASP A 386 2.10 4.51 9.02
C ASP A 386 0.76 3.88 9.41
N ASN A 387 0.63 2.59 9.14
CA ASN A 387 -0.63 1.87 9.32
C ASN A 387 -1.10 1.81 10.79
N PRO A 388 -0.26 1.36 11.74
CA PRO A 388 -0.72 1.17 13.11
C PRO A 388 -0.94 2.48 13.85
N SER A 389 -0.06 3.47 13.66
CA SER A 389 -0.18 4.77 14.35
C SER A 389 -1.24 5.67 13.73
N GLY A 390 -1.50 5.49 12.42
CA GLY A 390 -2.35 6.42 11.66
C GLY A 390 -1.70 7.77 11.39
N GLU A 391 -0.39 7.86 11.55
CA GLU A 391 0.38 9.02 11.13
C GLU A 391 0.40 9.12 9.62
N VAL A 392 0.22 10.32 9.10
CA VAL A 392 0.27 10.61 7.67
C VAL A 392 1.41 11.56 7.39
N PHE A 393 2.15 11.27 6.35
CA PHE A 393 3.36 11.97 5.94
C PHE A 393 3.22 12.56 4.54
N ALA A 394 4.00 13.62 4.29
CA ALA A 394 4.15 14.24 3.00
C ALA A 394 5.65 14.40 2.68
N THR A 395 6.05 13.88 1.53
CA THR A 395 7.41 13.95 1.01
C THR A 395 7.37 14.66 -0.36
N PRO A 396 8.29 15.58 -0.70
CA PRO A 396 8.31 16.18 -2.03
C PRO A 396 8.35 15.13 -3.14
N ALA A 397 7.54 15.32 -4.19
CA ALA A 397 7.54 14.43 -5.35
C ALA A 397 8.59 14.83 -6.40
N ASP A 398 9.14 16.04 -6.27
CA ASP A 398 10.15 16.60 -7.17
C ASP A 398 11.51 16.73 -6.47
N ASN A 399 12.57 16.85 -7.28
CA ASN A 399 13.95 17.04 -6.80
C ASN A 399 14.37 16.00 -5.75
N LEU A 400 13.99 14.77 -5.99
CA LEU A 400 14.30 13.65 -5.10
C LEU A 400 15.82 13.46 -4.98
N PRO A 401 16.32 13.16 -3.77
CA PRO A 401 17.76 13.01 -3.57
C PRO A 401 18.30 11.77 -4.28
N SER A 402 19.42 11.93 -4.97
CA SER A 402 20.20 10.79 -5.46
C SER A 402 21.15 10.31 -4.37
N GLY A 403 20.70 9.42 -3.50
CA GLY A 403 21.54 8.90 -2.42
C GLY A 403 21.47 9.68 -1.11
N GLY A 404 20.35 10.29 -0.80
CA GLY A 404 20.06 10.97 0.45
C GLY A 404 18.66 10.65 0.97
N GLN A 405 18.23 11.43 1.93
CA GLN A 405 16.92 11.38 2.57
C GLN A 405 16.09 12.59 2.11
N ALA A 406 14.95 12.36 1.46
CA ALA A 406 13.97 13.42 1.23
C ALA A 406 13.29 13.81 2.53
N SER A 407 12.79 15.04 2.62
CA SER A 407 12.10 15.49 3.82
C SER A 407 10.80 14.72 4.04
N ILE A 408 10.51 14.42 5.31
CA ILE A 408 9.26 13.80 5.75
C ILE A 408 8.54 14.80 6.64
N ARG A 409 7.41 15.33 6.18
CA ARG A 409 6.60 16.26 6.95
C ARG A 409 5.35 15.54 7.46
N ARG A 410 5.04 15.73 8.73
CA ARG A 410 3.85 15.18 9.36
C ARG A 410 2.60 15.92 8.89
N VAL A 411 1.54 15.20 8.52
CA VAL A 411 0.25 15.76 8.12
C VAL A 411 -0.78 15.53 9.22
N LEU A 412 -1.32 16.61 9.77
CA LEU A 412 -2.41 16.58 10.76
C LEU A 412 -3.69 17.16 10.19
N PHE A 413 -4.81 16.71 10.73
CA PHE A 413 -6.15 17.06 10.26
C PHE A 413 -6.77 18.11 11.17
N ASN A 414 -7.32 19.16 10.58
CA ASN A 414 -8.05 20.18 11.32
C ASN A 414 -9.45 19.66 11.68
N ASP A 415 -9.67 19.41 12.95
CA ASP A 415 -10.95 19.01 13.53
C ASP A 415 -11.41 20.08 14.50
N GLU A 416 -12.39 20.92 14.09
CA GLU A 416 -12.92 22.03 14.89
C GLU A 416 -11.82 22.96 15.45
N GLY A 417 -10.81 23.26 14.64
CA GLY A 417 -9.67 24.11 15.02
C GLY A 417 -8.54 23.36 15.75
N GLN A 418 -8.74 22.11 16.12
CA GLN A 418 -7.72 21.25 16.73
C GLN A 418 -6.98 20.43 15.69
N ALA A 419 -5.67 20.30 15.83
CA ALA A 419 -4.86 19.42 15.00
C ALA A 419 -4.95 17.98 15.52
N LYS A 420 -5.45 17.04 14.72
CA LYS A 420 -5.69 15.64 15.09
C LYS A 420 -4.92 14.69 14.17
N THR A 421 -4.53 13.52 14.68
CA THR A 421 -4.10 12.37 13.87
C THR A 421 -5.33 11.63 13.34
N LEU A 422 -5.12 10.70 12.38
CA LEU A 422 -6.22 9.84 11.94
C LEU A 422 -6.77 8.98 13.09
N LEU A 423 -5.91 8.45 13.96
CA LEU A 423 -6.36 7.66 15.12
C LEU A 423 -7.32 8.47 15.99
N GLN A 424 -7.01 9.74 16.28
CA GLN A 424 -7.88 10.62 17.06
C GLN A 424 -9.22 10.93 16.37
N LEU A 425 -9.23 10.98 15.04
CA LEU A 425 -10.48 11.12 14.27
C LEU A 425 -11.32 9.84 14.33
N VAL A 426 -10.68 8.68 14.20
CA VAL A 426 -11.34 7.37 14.32
C VAL A 426 -11.94 7.17 15.71
N GLN A 427 -11.23 7.57 16.77
CA GLN A 427 -11.69 7.45 18.15
C GLN A 427 -12.94 8.28 18.47
N LYS A 428 -13.33 9.24 17.62
CA LYS A 428 -14.63 9.93 17.74
C LYS A 428 -15.82 8.98 17.52
N HIS A 429 -15.65 7.95 16.67
CA HIS A 429 -16.68 6.98 16.28
C HIS A 429 -16.42 5.58 16.84
N ALA A 430 -15.17 5.23 17.07
CA ALA A 430 -14.72 3.97 17.67
C ALA A 430 -13.75 4.25 18.82
N PRO A 431 -14.27 4.64 20.02
CA PRO A 431 -13.44 5.13 21.13
C PRO A 431 -12.36 4.16 21.63
N ASP A 432 -12.61 2.87 21.49
CA ASP A 432 -11.69 1.80 21.94
C ASP A 432 -10.63 1.44 20.88
N ALA A 433 -10.63 2.10 19.72
CA ALA A 433 -9.63 1.82 18.68
C ALA A 433 -8.23 2.19 19.18
N SER A 434 -7.33 1.21 19.21
CA SER A 434 -5.92 1.39 19.57
C SER A 434 -5.04 1.71 18.36
N GLN A 435 -5.53 1.41 17.15
CA GLN A 435 -4.87 1.69 15.87
C GLN A 435 -5.94 1.88 14.78
N PRO A 436 -5.76 2.75 13.80
CA PRO A 436 -6.77 2.97 12.76
C PRO A 436 -6.71 1.96 11.60
N ASP A 437 -5.58 1.28 11.38
CA ASP A 437 -5.32 0.53 10.15
C ASP A 437 -5.45 1.43 8.91
N LEU A 438 -4.62 2.46 8.83
CA LEU A 438 -4.60 3.47 7.76
C LEU A 438 -4.50 2.83 6.37
N ARG A 439 -5.32 3.35 5.44
CA ARG A 439 -5.17 3.18 3.99
C ARG A 439 -5.39 4.52 3.29
N LEU A 440 -4.81 4.69 2.12
CA LEU A 440 -5.01 5.86 1.27
C LEU A 440 -5.64 5.45 -0.05
N GLY A 441 -6.44 6.35 -0.61
CA GLY A 441 -7.00 6.24 -1.94
C GLY A 441 -6.78 7.52 -2.72
N LEU A 442 -6.60 7.41 -4.03
CA LEU A 442 -6.54 8.51 -4.96
C LEU A 442 -7.81 8.49 -5.82
N GLY A 443 -8.56 9.56 -5.75
CA GLY A 443 -9.79 9.74 -6.52
C GLY A 443 -9.62 10.69 -7.70
N PRO A 444 -10.74 11.10 -8.29
CA PRO A 444 -10.73 11.99 -9.44
C PRO A 444 -10.06 13.31 -9.12
N GLU A 445 -9.42 13.90 -10.13
CA GLU A 445 -8.71 15.18 -10.03
C GLU A 445 -7.67 15.23 -8.91
N GLY A 446 -7.10 14.05 -8.56
CA GLY A 446 -6.11 13.91 -7.52
C GLY A 446 -6.64 14.00 -6.08
N ALA A 447 -7.96 13.91 -5.86
CA ALA A 447 -8.50 13.93 -4.50
C ALA A 447 -7.95 12.79 -3.64
N VAL A 448 -7.42 13.11 -2.46
CA VAL A 448 -6.86 12.13 -1.52
C VAL A 448 -7.92 11.71 -0.51
N PHE A 449 -8.05 10.41 -0.32
CA PHE A 449 -8.97 9.80 0.63
C PHE A 449 -8.21 9.01 1.70
N LEU A 450 -8.65 9.15 2.95
CA LEU A 450 -8.21 8.34 4.07
C LEU A 450 -9.26 7.25 4.32
N LEU A 451 -8.78 6.04 4.43
CA LEU A 451 -9.55 4.84 4.79
C LEU A 451 -8.97 4.25 6.08
N ASN A 452 -9.80 3.56 6.82
CA ASN A 452 -9.37 2.83 8.03
C ASN A 452 -10.26 1.61 8.26
N LYS A 453 -9.80 0.66 9.05
CA LYS A 453 -10.54 -0.60 9.30
C LYS A 453 -11.35 -0.60 10.60
N GLN A 454 -11.58 0.55 11.23
CA GLN A 454 -12.18 0.64 12.55
C GLN A 454 -13.59 1.24 12.57
N ASP A 455 -13.85 2.27 11.77
CA ASP A 455 -15.13 2.99 11.80
C ASP A 455 -15.89 2.98 10.45
N GLY A 456 -15.29 2.39 9.41
CA GLY A 456 -15.92 2.32 8.07
C GLY A 456 -16.06 3.67 7.36
N ILE A 457 -15.54 4.76 7.94
CA ILE A 457 -15.69 6.11 7.37
C ILE A 457 -14.56 6.40 6.38
N VAL A 458 -14.96 6.76 5.17
CA VAL A 458 -14.08 7.29 4.12
C VAL A 458 -14.00 8.80 4.31
N ARG A 459 -12.80 9.33 4.55
CA ARG A 459 -12.55 10.76 4.72
C ARG A 459 -11.82 11.32 3.51
N ARG A 460 -12.28 12.44 2.97
CA ARG A 460 -11.62 13.15 1.86
C ARG A 460 -10.88 14.36 2.40
N LEU A 461 -9.61 14.52 1.99
CA LEU A 461 -8.84 15.71 2.32
C LEU A 461 -9.39 16.94 1.56
N GLY A 462 -9.32 18.08 2.20
CA GLY A 462 -9.77 19.37 1.69
C GLY A 462 -8.80 20.52 1.99
N PRO A 463 -9.01 21.70 1.37
CA PRO A 463 -8.20 22.87 1.63
C PRO A 463 -8.38 23.38 3.07
N ALA A 464 -7.35 24.01 3.63
CA ALA A 464 -7.46 24.71 4.89
C ALA A 464 -8.41 25.92 4.72
N GLY A 465 -9.57 25.92 5.43
CA GLY A 465 -10.48 27.05 5.41
C GLY A 465 -11.90 26.81 4.89
N GLY A 466 -12.30 25.57 4.62
CA GLY A 466 -13.67 25.24 4.10
C GLY A 466 -13.85 25.65 2.63
N GLU A 467 -14.61 24.84 1.86
CA GLU A 467 -14.82 24.91 0.39
C GLU A 467 -13.98 25.90 -0.40
#